data_aedfe7f0f7b1e7bc4ac1bb1c73958f6a
#
_entry.id   aedfe7f0f7b1e7bc4ac1bb1c73958f6a
#
_cell.length_a   1.000
_cell.length_b   1.000
_cell.length_c   1.000
_cell.angle_alpha   90.00
_cell.angle_beta   90.00
_cell.angle_gamma   90.00
#
_symmetry.space_group_name_H-M   'P 1'
#
loop_
_entity.id
_entity.type
_entity.pdbx_description
1 polymer ?
#
loop_
_entity_poly.entity_id
_entity_poly.type
_entity_poly.pdbx_seq_one_letter_code
_entity_poly.pdbx_strand_id
1 'polypeptide(L)'
;MKFHLVVPSPSFDKGVTFFRDELGFTLEKITPSENPSLAVXTGNGINICLDKTIQAAPVTLRVSTDNKDLLGMEKIGPNGTRVLYELAPSTANIPTLQQASVDINEVDKAHWTIGRAXMKYRNLLPEGPWNYVASHIQIPGSGKVPDWVHYHDAQFQVIYCYKGSAKLVYEDQGQPFIFNEGDCVLQPPHIRHQVLESYEDLEVIEIATPLQHATYSDHEMKLPNDTFDPDRNFQGQNFIWSRSSDRVWRHDSSDSNLSHEISXTGIDQASAQRGNVRVLRPVKTDQXPXPLVPFPEKDNNNFVLWFVLAGTAFFERSSGAALQRVSESDAITLINVPQEDISVAFRDSSEDFVLLEICLPHRPSES
;
A
#
# COMPACT_ATOMS: atom_id res chain seq x y z
N MET A 1 -6.45 27.64 -23.07
CA MET A 1 -5.28 26.87 -23.55
C MET A 1 -5.74 25.46 -23.87
N LYS A 2 -5.40 24.89 -25.05
CA LYS A 2 -5.71 23.49 -25.39
C LYS A 2 -4.38 22.77 -25.67
N PHE A 3 -4.24 21.59 -25.13
CA PHE A 3 -3.08 20.74 -25.41
C PHE A 3 -3.45 19.68 -26.43
N HIS A 4 -2.54 19.37 -27.33
CA HIS A 4 -2.74 18.34 -28.33
C HIS A 4 -1.56 17.36 -28.27
N LEU A 5 -1.88 16.07 -28.22
CA LEU A 5 -0.88 15.04 -28.43
C LEU A 5 -0.58 14.95 -29.94
N VAL A 6 0.64 15.22 -30.34
CA VAL A 6 1.02 15.13 -31.73
C VAL A 6 1.31 13.67 -32.09
N VAL A 7 0.63 13.16 -33.10
CA VAL A 7 0.73 11.78 -33.57
C VAL A 7 1.27 11.78 -35.01
N PRO A 8 2.48 11.26 -35.22
CA PRO A 8 3.02 11.16 -36.59
C PRO A 8 2.08 10.35 -37.47
N SER A 9 1.79 10.84 -38.67
CA SER A 9 0.85 10.15 -39.57
C SER A 9 1.31 10.30 -41.04
N PRO A 10 2.39 9.59 -41.41
CA PRO A 10 2.86 9.65 -42.80
C PRO A 10 1.82 9.15 -43.80
N SER A 11 0.99 8.16 -43.41
CA SER A 11 -0.16 7.71 -44.20
C SER A 11 -1.39 8.51 -43.77
N PHE A 12 -1.42 9.79 -44.08
CA PHE A 12 -2.31 10.78 -43.48
C PHE A 12 -3.78 10.41 -43.58
N ASP A 13 -4.30 10.18 -44.79
CA ASP A 13 -5.73 9.92 -45.00
C ASP A 13 -6.17 8.64 -44.30
N LYS A 14 -5.35 7.58 -44.37
CA LYS A 14 -5.63 6.32 -43.67
C LYS A 14 -5.57 6.53 -42.14
N GLY A 15 -4.65 7.35 -41.66
CA GLY A 15 -4.56 7.71 -40.24
C GLY A 15 -5.82 8.42 -39.78
N VAL A 16 -6.30 9.41 -40.51
CA VAL A 16 -7.53 10.15 -40.19
C VAL A 16 -8.71 9.17 -40.13
N THR A 17 -8.84 8.27 -41.14
CA THR A 17 -9.90 7.27 -41.17
C THR A 17 -9.84 6.35 -39.95
N PHE A 18 -8.64 5.85 -39.62
CA PHE A 18 -8.43 4.96 -38.46
C PHE A 18 -8.88 5.62 -37.16
N PHE A 19 -8.41 6.85 -36.90
CA PHE A 19 -8.77 7.53 -35.66
C PHE A 19 -10.26 7.88 -35.60
N ARG A 20 -10.85 8.31 -36.71
CA ARG A 20 -12.25 8.68 -36.75
C ARG A 20 -13.18 7.46 -36.70
N ASP A 21 -12.98 6.50 -37.59
CA ASP A 21 -13.95 5.43 -37.84
C ASP A 21 -13.73 4.21 -36.95
N GLU A 22 -12.49 3.91 -36.55
CA GLU A 22 -12.19 2.74 -35.71
C GLU A 22 -12.02 3.10 -34.23
N LEU A 23 -11.48 4.27 -33.93
CA LEU A 23 -11.25 4.68 -32.53
C LEU A 23 -12.29 5.68 -32.01
N GLY A 24 -13.23 6.12 -32.87
CA GLY A 24 -14.35 6.96 -32.45
C GLY A 24 -14.02 8.42 -32.15
N PHE A 25 -12.90 8.92 -32.72
CA PHE A 25 -12.59 10.34 -32.58
C PHE A 25 -13.41 11.18 -33.55
N THR A 26 -13.71 12.42 -33.17
CA THR A 26 -14.37 13.42 -34.01
C THR A 26 -13.31 14.28 -34.67
N LEU A 27 -13.36 14.38 -36.01
CA LEU A 27 -12.49 15.28 -36.74
C LEU A 27 -13.00 16.71 -36.57
N GLU A 28 -12.18 17.57 -35.96
CA GLU A 28 -12.54 18.99 -35.73
C GLU A 28 -11.99 19.91 -36.83
N LYS A 29 -10.82 19.58 -37.39
CA LYS A 29 -10.14 20.50 -38.28
C LYS A 29 -9.09 19.77 -39.12
N ILE A 30 -8.97 20.14 -40.38
CA ILE A 30 -7.84 19.75 -41.24
C ILE A 30 -7.21 21.01 -41.84
N THR A 31 -5.90 20.96 -42.07
CA THR A 31 -5.15 22.10 -42.58
C THR A 31 -3.93 21.61 -43.38
N PRO A 32 -3.62 22.24 -44.54
CA PRO A 32 -4.47 23.13 -45.33
C PRO A 32 -5.66 22.37 -45.93
N SER A 33 -6.65 23.08 -46.45
CA SER A 33 -7.85 22.47 -47.05
C SER A 33 -7.52 21.69 -48.31
N GLU A 34 -6.58 22.15 -49.08
CA GLU A 34 -6.03 21.41 -50.23
C GLU A 34 -4.75 20.72 -49.81
N ASN A 35 -4.63 19.43 -50.09
CA ASN A 35 -3.49 18.60 -49.69
C ASN A 35 -3.22 18.66 -48.15
N PRO A 36 -4.15 18.18 -47.33
CA PRO A 36 -4.04 18.28 -45.87
C PRO A 36 -2.79 17.58 -45.30
N SER A 37 -2.18 18.20 -44.30
CA SER A 37 -1.02 17.64 -43.60
C SER A 37 -1.21 17.61 -42.08
N LEU A 38 -2.23 18.32 -41.56
CA LEU A 38 -2.60 18.35 -40.15
C LEU A 38 -4.08 18.06 -39.98
N ALA A 39 -4.42 17.20 -38.98
CA ALA A 39 -5.79 16.93 -38.60
C ALA A 39 -5.91 16.92 -37.09
N VAL A 40 -6.89 17.67 -36.60
CA VAL A 40 -7.16 17.71 -35.16
C VAL A 40 -8.41 16.86 -34.86
N UNK A 41 -8.31 15.78 -34.06
CA UNK A 41 -9.24 15.04 -33.72
C UNK A 41 -9.48 15.14 -32.41
N THR A 42 -10.57 14.99 -31.82
CA THR A 42 -10.96 15.10 -30.40
C THR A 42 -11.83 13.89 -30.03
N GLY A 43 -11.60 13.30 -28.90
CA GLY A 43 -12.41 12.17 -28.46
C GLY A 43 -11.77 11.47 -27.27
N ASN A 44 -12.60 10.74 -26.53
CA ASN A 44 -12.12 9.88 -25.45
C ASN A 44 -11.26 10.62 -24.42
N GLY A 45 -11.59 11.90 -24.16
CA GLY A 45 -10.89 12.70 -23.15
C GLY A 45 -9.57 13.31 -23.60
N ILE A 46 -9.14 13.11 -24.87
CA ILE A 46 -7.88 13.68 -25.35
C ILE A 46 -8.08 14.43 -26.68
N ASN A 47 -7.16 15.39 -26.93
CA ASN A 47 -7.06 16.07 -28.20
C ASN A 47 -5.79 15.60 -28.88
N ILE A 48 -5.92 15.14 -30.13
CA ILE A 48 -4.77 14.70 -30.92
C ILE A 48 -4.62 15.56 -32.17
N CYS A 49 -3.37 15.68 -32.62
CA CYS A 49 -3.05 16.32 -33.89
C CYS A 49 -2.27 15.31 -34.72
N LEU A 50 -2.93 14.75 -35.75
CA LEU A 50 -2.24 13.90 -36.71
C LEU A 50 -1.40 14.80 -37.62
N ASP A 51 -0.12 14.52 -37.71
CA ASP A 51 0.81 15.38 -38.44
C ASP A 51 1.62 14.54 -39.44
N LYS A 52 1.42 14.83 -40.72
CA LYS A 52 2.09 14.16 -41.83
C LYS A 52 3.58 14.56 -41.92
N THR A 53 3.92 15.72 -41.39
CA THR A 53 5.25 16.30 -41.57
C THR A 53 6.27 15.88 -40.52
N ILE A 54 5.77 15.42 -39.37
CA ILE A 54 6.65 15.05 -38.26
C ILE A 54 7.16 13.61 -38.44
N GLN A 55 8.48 13.48 -38.31
CA GLN A 55 9.15 12.17 -38.27
C GLN A 55 9.50 11.84 -36.83
N ALA A 56 8.75 10.94 -36.24
CA ALA A 56 8.96 10.47 -34.87
C ALA A 56 8.44 9.03 -34.78
N ALA A 57 8.78 8.37 -33.69
CA ALA A 57 8.30 7.03 -33.42
C ALA A 57 6.77 7.03 -33.27
N PRO A 58 6.07 5.97 -33.73
CA PRO A 58 4.64 5.85 -33.51
C PRO A 58 4.28 5.84 -32.04
N VAL A 59 3.09 6.34 -31.71
CA VAL A 59 2.62 6.38 -30.34
C VAL A 59 1.95 5.05 -29.96
N THR A 60 1.88 4.80 -28.64
CA THR A 60 1.07 3.72 -28.08
C THR A 60 -0.05 4.35 -27.25
N LEU A 61 -1.27 3.93 -27.52
CA LEU A 61 -2.46 4.32 -26.75
C LEU A 61 -2.90 3.12 -25.91
N ARG A 62 -3.13 3.33 -24.63
CA ARG A 62 -3.76 2.32 -23.76
C ARG A 62 -5.21 2.69 -23.58
N VAL A 63 -6.09 1.74 -23.84
CA VAL A 63 -7.54 1.92 -23.73
C VAL A 63 -8.02 1.07 -22.56
N SER A 64 -8.47 1.73 -21.50
CA SER A 64 -9.10 1.04 -20.37
C SER A 64 -10.54 0.68 -20.76
N THR A 65 -10.90 -0.59 -20.65
CA THR A 65 -12.22 -1.04 -21.05
C THR A 65 -12.71 -2.18 -20.17
N ASP A 66 -14.02 -2.23 -19.95
CA ASP A 66 -14.67 -3.37 -19.29
C ASP A 66 -15.24 -4.36 -20.31
N ASN A 67 -15.12 -4.06 -21.61
CA ASN A 67 -15.60 -4.94 -22.66
C ASN A 67 -14.66 -6.13 -22.81
N LYS A 68 -15.15 -7.31 -22.39
CA LYS A 68 -14.36 -8.54 -22.35
C LYS A 68 -13.90 -9.00 -23.75
N ASP A 69 -14.64 -8.61 -24.79
CA ASP A 69 -14.29 -9.00 -26.16
C ASP A 69 -13.07 -8.24 -26.69
N LEU A 70 -12.74 -7.11 -26.07
CA LEU A 70 -11.59 -6.30 -26.46
C LEU A 70 -10.35 -6.57 -25.62
N LEU A 71 -10.52 -7.17 -24.44
CA LEU A 71 -9.41 -7.34 -23.48
C LEU A 71 -8.27 -8.16 -24.09
N GLY A 72 -7.07 -7.62 -23.98
CA GLY A 72 -5.84 -8.26 -24.49
C GLY A 72 -5.67 -8.10 -25.99
N MET A 73 -6.61 -7.45 -26.67
CA MET A 73 -6.45 -7.16 -28.09
C MET A 73 -5.46 -6.03 -28.33
N GLU A 74 -4.81 -6.09 -29.48
CA GLU A 74 -3.97 -5.03 -29.98
C GLU A 74 -4.43 -4.66 -31.38
N LYS A 75 -4.56 -3.37 -31.66
CA LYS A 75 -4.77 -2.87 -33.02
C LYS A 75 -3.56 -2.04 -33.43
N ILE A 76 -3.16 -2.14 -34.68
CA ILE A 76 -2.08 -1.30 -35.21
C ILE A 76 -2.65 -0.48 -36.35
N GLY A 77 -2.62 0.83 -36.18
CA GLY A 77 -3.08 1.77 -37.19
C GLY A 77 -2.12 1.87 -38.37
N PRO A 78 -2.60 2.42 -39.49
CA PRO A 78 -1.79 2.53 -40.72
C PRO A 78 -0.59 3.46 -40.57
N ASN A 79 -0.58 4.28 -39.53
CA ASN A 79 0.53 5.18 -39.16
C ASN A 79 1.48 4.57 -38.13
N GLY A 80 1.27 3.27 -37.78
CA GLY A 80 2.07 2.59 -36.76
C GLY A 80 1.57 2.75 -35.34
N THR A 81 0.54 3.56 -35.08
CA THR A 81 -0.03 3.71 -33.75
C THR A 81 -0.49 2.35 -33.20
N ARG A 82 -0.02 2.00 -32.01
CA ARG A 82 -0.47 0.79 -31.31
C ARG A 82 -1.58 1.14 -30.35
N VAL A 83 -2.67 0.38 -30.37
CA VAL A 83 -3.78 0.56 -29.43
C VAL A 83 -3.91 -0.73 -28.63
N LEU A 84 -3.65 -0.65 -27.32
CA LEU A 84 -3.68 -1.79 -26.40
C LEU A 84 -4.94 -1.68 -25.54
N TYR A 85 -5.75 -2.73 -25.53
CA TYR A 85 -6.99 -2.78 -24.74
C TYR A 85 -6.71 -3.54 -23.46
N GLU A 86 -6.81 -2.84 -22.33
CA GLU A 86 -6.50 -3.39 -21.01
C GLU A 86 -7.72 -3.24 -20.10
N LEU A 87 -7.83 -4.11 -19.11
CA LEU A 87 -8.87 -3.96 -18.11
C LEU A 87 -8.66 -2.60 -17.42
N ALA A 88 -9.74 -1.86 -17.24
CA ALA A 88 -9.69 -0.64 -16.41
C ALA A 88 -9.07 -1.04 -15.09
N PRO A 89 -8.11 -0.24 -14.55
CA PRO A 89 -7.46 -0.61 -13.30
C PRO A 89 -8.52 -0.87 -12.24
N SER A 90 -8.84 -2.12 -12.05
CA SER A 90 -9.71 -2.54 -10.97
C SER A 90 -8.82 -3.17 -9.92
N THR A 91 -9.29 -3.18 -8.69
CA THR A 91 -8.69 -3.93 -7.62
C THR A 91 -8.98 -5.43 -7.84
N ALA A 92 -8.78 -5.89 -9.08
CA ALA A 92 -9.06 -7.29 -9.43
C ALA A 92 -8.25 -8.21 -8.52
N ASN A 93 -8.94 -9.15 -7.93
CA ASN A 93 -8.35 -10.20 -7.11
C ASN A 93 -7.26 -10.92 -7.91
N ILE A 94 -6.01 -10.59 -7.62
CA ILE A 94 -4.90 -11.41 -8.10
C ILE A 94 -5.09 -12.75 -7.39
N PRO A 95 -5.22 -13.85 -8.13
CA PRO A 95 -5.35 -15.16 -7.46
C PRO A 95 -4.15 -15.34 -6.53
N THR A 96 -4.42 -15.39 -5.24
CA THR A 96 -3.36 -15.63 -4.27
C THR A 96 -2.91 -17.07 -4.47
N LEU A 97 -1.70 -17.25 -4.94
CA LEU A 97 -1.09 -18.57 -4.93
C LEU A 97 -1.04 -19.05 -3.48
N GLN A 98 -1.51 -20.27 -3.25
CA GLN A 98 -1.58 -20.84 -1.91
C GLN A 98 -0.21 -21.32 -1.41
N GLN A 99 0.85 -20.72 -1.89
CA GLN A 99 2.21 -21.08 -1.46
C GLN A 99 2.46 -20.51 -0.06
N ALA A 100 2.81 -21.38 0.87
CA ALA A 100 3.18 -20.96 2.22
C ALA A 100 4.60 -20.42 2.23
N SER A 101 4.83 -19.38 3.01
CA SER A 101 6.16 -18.77 3.16
C SER A 101 6.40 -18.35 4.61
N VAL A 102 7.58 -18.63 5.12
CA VAL A 102 8.11 -18.06 6.36
C VAL A 102 9.46 -17.44 6.00
N ASP A 103 9.60 -16.14 6.24
CA ASP A 103 10.78 -15.40 5.84
C ASP A 103 11.26 -14.47 6.95
N ILE A 104 12.59 -14.27 7.01
CA ILE A 104 13.22 -13.26 7.87
C ILE A 104 13.90 -12.24 6.98
N ASN A 105 13.44 -11.01 7.05
CA ASN A 105 13.98 -9.87 6.32
C ASN A 105 14.90 -9.09 7.27
N GLU A 106 16.20 -9.33 7.13
CA GLU A 106 17.21 -8.70 8.00
C GLU A 106 17.52 -7.28 7.51
N VAL A 107 17.48 -6.30 8.42
CA VAL A 107 17.72 -4.90 8.07
C VAL A 107 19.12 -4.69 7.49
N ASP A 108 20.11 -5.41 7.98
CA ASP A 108 21.50 -5.30 7.51
C ASP A 108 21.70 -5.77 6.07
N LYS A 109 20.77 -6.57 5.56
CA LYS A 109 20.79 -7.06 4.17
C LYS A 109 19.77 -6.32 3.28
N ALA A 110 19.13 -5.31 3.82
CA ALA A 110 18.00 -4.64 3.15
C ALA A 110 18.43 -3.85 1.93
N HIS A 111 17.61 -3.93 0.90
CA HIS A 111 17.71 -3.07 -0.28
C HIS A 111 16.67 -1.95 -0.16
N TRP A 112 17.16 -0.70 -0.16
CA TRP A 112 16.31 0.47 -0.07
C TRP A 112 16.17 1.12 -1.44
N THR A 113 14.94 1.47 -1.80
CA THR A 113 14.64 2.21 -3.03
C THR A 113 14.08 3.58 -2.69
N ILE A 114 14.21 4.52 -3.59
CA ILE A 114 13.64 5.85 -3.43
C ILE A 114 12.33 5.90 -4.21
N GLY A 115 11.27 6.29 -3.55
CA GLY A 115 9.94 6.41 -4.13
C GLY A 115 9.38 7.82 -4.03
N ARG A 116 8.06 7.91 -3.84
CA ARG A 116 7.32 9.16 -3.79
C ARG A 116 7.89 10.11 -2.72
N ALA A 117 7.96 11.37 -3.04
CA ALA A 117 8.41 12.46 -2.15
C ALA A 117 9.78 12.23 -1.48
N UNK A 118 10.61 11.35 -2.09
CA UNK A 118 11.77 11.15 -1.68
C UNK A 118 11.92 10.32 -0.61
N MET A 119 10.94 9.71 -0.34
CA MET A 119 10.91 8.75 0.75
C MET A 119 11.71 7.50 0.37
N LYS A 120 12.33 6.87 1.34
CA LYS A 120 13.05 5.61 1.13
C LYS A 120 12.14 4.45 1.54
N TYR A 121 12.12 3.39 0.74
CA TYR A 121 11.26 2.22 0.95
C TYR A 121 12.09 0.97 1.01
N ARG A 122 11.83 0.14 2.02
CA ARG A 122 12.34 -1.22 2.14
C ARG A 122 11.13 -2.16 2.10
N ASN A 123 11.09 -3.05 1.11
CA ASN A 123 10.07 -4.09 1.03
C ASN A 123 10.36 -5.15 2.10
N LEU A 124 9.38 -5.47 2.92
CA LEU A 124 9.51 -6.46 4.00
C LEU A 124 9.13 -7.87 3.58
N LEU A 125 8.56 -8.03 2.37
CA LEU A 125 8.12 -9.35 1.88
C LEU A 125 9.24 -10.07 1.16
N PRO A 126 9.27 -11.41 1.22
CA PRO A 126 10.15 -12.19 0.35
C PRO A 126 9.70 -12.07 -1.11
N GLU A 127 10.55 -12.49 -2.03
CA GLU A 127 10.16 -12.56 -3.44
C GLU A 127 8.96 -13.50 -3.61
N GLY A 128 7.97 -13.07 -4.38
CA GLY A 128 6.78 -13.87 -4.62
C GLY A 128 5.61 -13.05 -5.12
N PRO A 129 4.56 -13.72 -5.57
CA PRO A 129 3.38 -13.06 -6.11
C PRO A 129 2.38 -12.69 -4.99
N TRP A 130 2.86 -11.98 -3.98
CA TRP A 130 2.04 -11.63 -2.81
C TRP A 130 1.13 -10.45 -3.14
N ASN A 131 -0.09 -10.48 -2.61
CA ASN A 131 -1.07 -9.42 -2.83
C ASN A 131 -1.12 -8.43 -1.64
N TYR A 132 0.06 -8.11 -1.12
CA TYR A 132 0.23 -7.20 0.02
C TYR A 132 1.28 -6.15 -0.26
N VAL A 133 1.11 -4.96 0.32
CA VAL A 133 2.18 -4.00 0.55
C VAL A 133 2.66 -4.23 1.98
N ALA A 134 3.95 -4.40 2.18
CA ALA A 134 4.57 -4.41 3.51
C ALA A 134 5.87 -3.64 3.39
N SER A 135 5.88 -2.43 3.89
CA SER A 135 6.99 -1.50 3.68
C SER A 135 7.47 -0.89 4.97
N HIS A 136 8.79 -0.81 5.12
CA HIS A 136 9.46 0.05 6.07
C HIS A 136 9.85 1.31 5.29
N ILE A 137 9.33 2.45 5.71
CA ILE A 137 9.48 3.72 4.98
C ILE A 137 10.25 4.70 5.88
N GLN A 138 11.24 5.39 5.29
CA GLN A 138 12.02 6.43 5.99
C GLN A 138 11.88 7.76 5.27
N ILE A 139 11.69 8.84 6.04
CA ILE A 139 11.73 10.21 5.55
C ILE A 139 12.86 10.91 6.31
N PRO A 140 14.06 11.00 5.70
CA PRO A 140 15.22 11.58 6.40
C PRO A 140 15.04 13.06 6.72
N GLY A 141 15.56 13.47 7.86
CA GLY A 141 15.58 14.86 8.28
C GLY A 141 14.30 15.31 8.96
N SER A 142 14.07 16.61 8.91
CA SER A 142 12.87 17.24 9.48
C SER A 142 12.42 18.38 8.58
N GLY A 143 11.10 18.58 8.47
CA GLY A 143 10.54 19.70 7.74
C GLY A 143 9.31 19.31 6.92
N LYS A 144 8.95 20.18 6.01
CA LYS A 144 7.79 19.96 5.14
C LYS A 144 8.00 18.76 4.22
N VAL A 145 6.97 17.95 4.10
CA VAL A 145 6.95 16.86 3.13
C VAL A 145 6.28 17.35 1.86
N PRO A 146 6.87 17.16 0.68
CA PRO A 146 6.24 17.59 -0.59
C PRO A 146 5.12 16.62 -0.98
N ASP A 147 4.08 16.61 -0.19
CA ASP A 147 2.91 15.76 -0.35
C ASP A 147 1.69 16.62 -0.72
N TRP A 148 0.64 15.99 -1.21
CA TRP A 148 -0.62 16.63 -1.57
C TRP A 148 -1.77 15.78 -1.06
N VAL A 149 -2.97 16.36 -1.03
CA VAL A 149 -4.16 15.63 -0.59
C VAL A 149 -4.38 14.46 -1.56
N HIS A 150 -4.47 13.26 -1.00
CA HIS A 150 -4.64 12.04 -1.80
C HIS A 150 -5.43 10.99 -1.00
N TYR A 151 -5.80 9.92 -1.68
CA TYR A 151 -6.48 8.78 -1.07
C TYR A 151 -6.15 7.50 -1.81
N HIS A 152 -6.33 6.39 -1.11
CA HIS A 152 -6.00 5.06 -1.62
C HIS A 152 -7.26 4.22 -1.79
N ASP A 153 -7.29 3.42 -2.86
CA ASP A 153 -8.34 2.43 -3.08
C ASP A 153 -7.91 1.09 -2.46
N ALA A 154 -7.45 1.14 -1.22
CA ALA A 154 -6.98 -0.02 -0.47
C ALA A 154 -8.14 -0.62 0.34
N GLN A 155 -8.22 -1.94 0.39
CA GLN A 155 -9.21 -2.64 1.22
C GLN A 155 -8.86 -2.58 2.70
N PHE A 156 -7.57 -2.50 3.01
CA PHE A 156 -7.06 -2.34 4.37
C PHE A 156 -5.71 -1.63 4.27
N GLN A 157 -5.49 -0.65 5.15
CA GLN A 157 -4.20 0.03 5.21
C GLN A 157 -3.96 0.56 6.61
N VAL A 158 -2.83 0.16 7.20
CA VAL A 158 -2.38 0.67 8.50
C VAL A 158 -0.98 1.24 8.37
N ILE A 159 -0.70 2.25 9.17
CA ILE A 159 0.62 2.83 9.32
C ILE A 159 0.95 2.89 10.80
N TYR A 160 2.11 2.36 11.17
CA TYR A 160 2.65 2.40 12.53
C TYR A 160 3.89 3.28 12.53
N CYS A 161 3.95 4.23 13.45
CA CYS A 161 5.11 5.11 13.60
C CYS A 161 6.19 4.39 14.41
N TYR A 162 7.26 4.03 13.73
CA TYR A 162 8.35 3.27 14.34
C TYR A 162 9.36 4.19 15.03
N LYS A 163 9.73 5.29 14.37
CA LYS A 163 10.68 6.28 14.93
C LYS A 163 10.31 7.68 14.45
N GLY A 164 10.65 8.70 15.25
CA GLY A 164 10.39 10.07 14.89
C GLY A 164 8.92 10.43 15.02
N SER A 165 8.48 11.41 14.23
CA SER A 165 7.07 11.83 14.27
C SER A 165 6.69 12.52 12.96
N ALA A 166 5.36 12.69 12.74
CA ALA A 166 4.83 13.36 11.57
C ALA A 166 3.62 14.20 11.93
N LYS A 167 3.41 15.25 11.17
CA LYS A 167 2.18 16.06 11.26
C LYS A 167 1.26 15.60 10.14
N LEU A 168 0.13 15.00 10.53
CA LEU A 168 -0.83 14.40 9.61
C LEU A 168 -2.15 15.13 9.67
N VAL A 169 -2.92 15.08 8.58
CA VAL A 169 -4.28 15.60 8.53
C VAL A 169 -5.15 14.66 7.70
N TYR A 170 -6.37 14.42 8.18
CA TYR A 170 -7.32 13.50 7.58
C TYR A 170 -8.68 14.16 7.39
N GLU A 171 -9.35 13.78 6.33
CA GLU A 171 -10.72 14.20 6.00
C GLU A 171 -11.67 13.87 7.14
N ASP A 172 -12.45 14.86 7.57
CA ASP A 172 -13.47 14.77 8.62
C ASP A 172 -12.93 14.40 10.01
N GLN A 173 -11.62 14.51 10.22
CA GLN A 173 -11.01 14.12 11.50
C GLN A 173 -10.43 15.32 12.27
N GLY A 174 -10.87 16.53 11.90
CA GLY A 174 -10.49 17.75 12.63
C GLY A 174 -9.14 18.30 12.20
N GLN A 175 -8.47 18.96 13.17
CA GLN A 175 -7.21 19.65 12.92
C GLN A 175 -6.04 18.69 12.75
N PRO A 176 -4.97 19.10 12.06
CA PRO A 176 -3.75 18.29 11.99
C PRO A 176 -3.25 17.91 13.38
N PHE A 177 -2.69 16.72 13.48
CA PHE A 177 -2.17 16.20 14.75
C PHE A 177 -0.75 15.65 14.55
N ILE A 178 -0.05 15.48 15.68
CA ILE A 178 1.30 14.88 15.67
C ILE A 178 1.18 13.38 15.93
N PHE A 179 1.62 12.63 14.96
CA PHE A 179 1.66 11.17 14.95
C PHE A 179 3.04 10.78 15.48
N ASN A 180 3.08 10.27 16.70
CA ASN A 180 4.31 10.06 17.44
C ASN A 180 4.75 8.59 17.38
N GLU A 181 6.02 8.36 17.73
CA GLU A 181 6.57 7.01 17.88
C GLU A 181 5.64 6.12 18.72
N GLY A 182 5.32 4.95 18.19
CA GLY A 182 4.41 4.00 18.83
C GLY A 182 2.95 4.17 18.43
N ASP A 183 2.58 5.28 17.80
CA ASP A 183 1.21 5.52 17.35
C ASP A 183 0.91 4.65 16.11
N CYS A 184 -0.38 4.38 15.91
CA CYS A 184 -0.85 3.62 14.76
C CYS A 184 -2.10 4.28 14.20
N VAL A 185 -2.23 4.35 12.88
CA VAL A 185 -3.47 4.82 12.23
C VAL A 185 -3.99 3.76 11.28
N LEU A 186 -5.30 3.57 11.28
CA LEU A 186 -6.01 2.88 10.20
C LEU A 186 -6.47 3.94 9.22
N GLN A 187 -6.06 3.80 7.97
CA GLN A 187 -6.52 4.65 6.87
C GLN A 187 -7.60 3.89 6.10
N PRO A 188 -8.88 4.12 6.38
CA PRO A 188 -9.93 3.39 5.67
C PRO A 188 -9.98 3.78 4.19
N PRO A 189 -10.61 2.95 3.33
CA PRO A 189 -10.66 3.22 1.89
C PRO A 189 -11.17 4.62 1.58
N HIS A 190 -10.46 5.30 0.69
CA HIS A 190 -10.85 6.60 0.13
C HIS A 190 -10.81 7.80 1.08
N ILE A 191 -10.35 7.64 2.33
CA ILE A 191 -10.19 8.81 3.21
C ILE A 191 -9.07 9.72 2.66
N ARG A 192 -9.40 10.98 2.43
CA ARG A 192 -8.41 11.96 1.98
C ARG A 192 -7.49 12.31 3.13
N HIS A 193 -6.22 12.40 2.82
CA HIS A 193 -5.22 12.70 3.83
C HIS A 193 -3.98 13.33 3.22
N GLN A 194 -3.10 13.84 4.09
CA GLN A 194 -1.86 14.47 3.67
C GLN A 194 -0.85 14.41 4.81
N VAL A 195 0.41 14.13 4.46
CA VAL A 195 1.54 14.27 5.38
C VAL A 195 2.08 15.68 5.21
N LEU A 196 1.92 16.51 6.24
CA LEU A 196 2.32 17.92 6.17
C LEU A 196 3.80 18.11 6.47
N GLU A 197 4.28 17.47 7.54
CA GLU A 197 5.65 17.61 8.00
C GLU A 197 6.11 16.27 8.60
N SER A 198 7.41 16.05 8.59
CA SER A 198 8.04 14.93 9.30
C SER A 198 9.18 15.44 10.15
N TYR A 199 9.52 14.71 11.22
CA TYR A 199 10.52 15.13 12.18
C TYR A 199 11.37 13.94 12.64
N GLU A 200 12.64 14.24 12.93
CA GLU A 200 13.56 13.29 13.57
C GLU A 200 13.74 12.00 12.78
N ASP A 201 13.97 12.16 11.46
CA ASP A 201 14.18 11.01 10.57
C ASP A 201 13.04 9.98 10.67
N LEU A 202 11.80 10.44 10.46
CA LEU A 202 10.60 9.62 10.59
C LEU A 202 10.76 8.25 9.91
N GLU A 203 10.39 7.20 10.63
CA GLU A 203 10.28 5.84 10.09
C GLU A 203 8.90 5.26 10.40
N VAL A 204 8.27 4.66 9.39
CA VAL A 204 6.96 4.02 9.58
C VAL A 204 6.94 2.63 8.98
N ILE A 205 6.07 1.77 9.52
CA ILE A 205 5.75 0.46 8.96
C ILE A 205 4.35 0.55 8.36
N GLU A 206 4.24 0.27 7.06
CA GLU A 206 2.97 0.32 6.33
C GLU A 206 2.59 -1.07 5.85
N ILE A 207 1.36 -1.49 6.14
CA ILE A 207 0.77 -2.70 5.58
C ILE A 207 -0.51 -2.31 4.87
N ALA A 208 -0.66 -2.75 3.64
CA ALA A 208 -1.88 -2.51 2.85
C ALA A 208 -2.20 -3.70 1.94
N THR A 209 -3.45 -3.80 1.57
CA THR A 209 -3.92 -4.80 0.59
C THR A 209 -5.10 -4.21 -0.19
N PRO A 210 -5.26 -4.53 -1.47
CA PRO A 210 -4.36 -5.34 -2.32
C PRO A 210 -3.10 -4.59 -2.76
N LEU A 211 -2.11 -5.32 -3.25
CA LEU A 211 -0.85 -4.73 -3.73
C LEU A 211 -1.09 -3.68 -4.82
N GLN A 212 -2.00 -3.96 -5.73
CA GLN A 212 -2.26 -3.12 -6.90
C GLN A 212 -3.34 -2.06 -6.65
N HIS A 213 -3.49 -1.60 -5.39
CA HIS A 213 -4.44 -0.52 -5.12
C HIS A 213 -3.95 0.80 -5.72
N ALA A 214 -4.89 1.60 -6.20
CA ALA A 214 -4.58 2.90 -6.79
C ALA A 214 -4.45 3.98 -5.71
N THR A 215 -3.60 4.97 -5.98
CA THR A 215 -3.52 6.21 -5.22
C THR A 215 -3.99 7.35 -6.11
N TYR A 216 -4.98 8.10 -5.64
CA TYR A 216 -5.58 9.21 -6.39
C TYR A 216 -5.22 10.53 -5.71
N SER A 217 -4.88 11.54 -6.50
CA SER A 217 -4.70 12.91 -6.02
C SER A 217 -6.06 13.62 -6.01
N ASP A 218 -6.30 14.41 -4.97
CA ASP A 218 -7.50 15.26 -4.91
C ASP A 218 -7.04 16.71 -4.77
N HIS A 219 -7.02 17.42 -5.90
CA HIS A 219 -6.54 18.81 -5.96
C HIS A 219 -7.63 19.82 -5.59
N GLU A 220 -8.86 19.37 -5.39
CA GLU A 220 -9.98 20.24 -5.02
C GLU A 220 -10.18 20.30 -3.52
N MET A 221 -10.00 19.19 -2.83
CA MET A 221 -10.17 19.16 -1.38
C MET A 221 -9.00 19.82 -0.66
N LYS A 222 -9.33 20.66 0.30
CA LYS A 222 -8.34 21.24 1.23
C LYS A 222 -8.51 20.62 2.60
N LEU A 223 -7.39 20.28 3.24
CA LEU A 223 -7.40 19.73 4.59
C LEU A 223 -6.67 20.68 5.55
N PRO A 224 -7.17 20.90 6.76
CA PRO A 224 -8.42 20.33 7.30
C PRO A 224 -9.65 20.87 6.60
N ASN A 225 -10.72 20.05 6.51
CA ASN A 225 -11.92 20.38 5.74
C ASN A 225 -13.10 20.89 6.58
N ASP A 226 -12.84 21.47 7.74
CA ASP A 226 -13.82 22.11 8.62
C ASP A 226 -14.97 21.19 9.09
N THR A 227 -14.89 19.89 8.83
CA THR A 227 -15.85 18.89 9.29
C THR A 227 -15.18 17.98 10.32
N PHE A 228 -15.91 17.61 11.36
CA PHE A 228 -15.45 16.65 12.34
C PHE A 228 -16.52 15.57 12.52
N ASP A 229 -16.26 14.38 11.98
CA ASP A 229 -17.16 13.23 12.06
C ASP A 229 -16.34 11.99 12.38
N PRO A 230 -15.96 11.81 13.65
CA PRO A 230 -15.07 10.68 14.03
C PRO A 230 -15.73 9.32 13.82
N ASP A 231 -17.05 9.25 13.69
CA ASP A 231 -17.78 8.00 13.48
C ASP A 231 -18.08 7.74 12.00
N ARG A 232 -17.57 8.58 11.09
CA ARG A 232 -17.81 8.39 9.65
C ARG A 232 -17.37 7.01 9.20
N ASN A 233 -18.27 6.34 8.49
CA ASN A 233 -18.02 5.01 7.94
C ASN A 233 -17.49 5.14 6.51
N PHE A 234 -16.32 4.54 6.26
CA PHE A 234 -15.69 4.49 4.95
C PHE A 234 -15.72 3.02 4.48
N GLN A 235 -16.75 2.63 3.77
CA GLN A 235 -16.88 1.27 3.23
C GLN A 235 -16.74 0.17 4.31
N GLY A 236 -17.42 0.38 5.44
CA GLY A 236 -17.40 -0.58 6.53
C GLY A 236 -16.29 -0.40 7.55
N GLN A 237 -15.46 0.63 7.39
CA GLN A 237 -14.33 0.89 8.30
C GLN A 237 -14.41 2.33 8.82
N ASN A 238 -13.81 2.55 10.00
CA ASN A 238 -13.70 3.88 10.60
C ASN A 238 -12.24 4.26 10.73
N PHE A 239 -11.95 5.56 10.59
CA PHE A 239 -10.61 6.05 10.90
C PHE A 239 -10.34 5.86 12.39
N ILE A 240 -9.14 5.48 12.74
CA ILE A 240 -8.66 5.51 14.12
C ILE A 240 -7.20 5.95 14.19
N TRP A 241 -6.93 6.85 15.12
CA TRP A 241 -5.57 7.20 15.54
C TRP A 241 -5.38 6.59 16.93
N SER A 242 -4.69 5.47 16.99
CA SER A 242 -4.38 4.76 18.23
C SER A 242 -3.08 5.33 18.80
N ARG A 243 -3.20 6.17 19.80
CA ARG A 243 -2.05 6.82 20.44
C ARG A 243 -1.38 5.86 21.43
N SER A 244 -0.07 5.76 21.33
CA SER A 244 0.71 4.89 22.23
C SER A 244 0.55 5.34 23.69
N SER A 245 0.42 6.65 23.93
CA SER A 245 0.23 7.21 25.28
C SER A 245 -1.08 6.78 25.94
N ASP A 246 -2.09 6.42 25.16
CA ASP A 246 -3.42 6.05 25.67
C ASP A 246 -3.59 4.54 25.83
N ARG A 247 -2.66 3.75 25.30
CA ARG A 247 -2.76 2.30 25.33
C ARG A 247 -2.18 1.73 26.63
N VAL A 248 -2.71 0.60 27.03
CA VAL A 248 -2.25 -0.11 28.23
C VAL A 248 -1.69 -1.47 27.86
N TRP A 249 -0.76 -1.94 28.61
CA TRP A 249 -0.24 -3.30 28.52
C TRP A 249 -1.14 -4.21 29.34
N ARG A 250 -1.54 -5.34 28.73
CA ARG A 250 -2.38 -6.33 29.39
C ARG A 250 -1.72 -7.69 29.33
N HIS A 251 -1.75 -8.38 30.43
CA HIS A 251 -1.40 -9.79 30.50
C HIS A 251 -2.70 -10.59 30.45
N ASP A 252 -2.84 -11.45 29.46
CA ASP A 252 -4.04 -12.27 29.36
C ASP A 252 -3.96 -13.41 30.38
N SER A 253 -4.62 -13.21 31.50
CA SER A 253 -4.63 -14.16 32.60
C SER A 253 -5.52 -15.39 32.34
N SER A 254 -6.23 -15.42 31.21
CA SER A 254 -7.07 -16.57 30.84
C SER A 254 -6.22 -17.78 30.41
N ASP A 255 -4.98 -17.55 30.00
CA ASP A 255 -4.04 -18.61 29.70
C ASP A 255 -2.80 -18.47 30.61
N SER A 256 -2.68 -19.36 31.58
CA SER A 256 -1.59 -19.37 32.55
C SER A 256 -0.21 -19.63 31.91
N ASN A 257 -0.19 -20.02 30.64
CA ASN A 257 1.06 -20.28 29.90
C ASN A 257 1.50 -19.06 29.06
N LEU A 258 0.71 -17.98 29.05
CA LEU A 258 1.11 -16.79 28.30
C LEU A 258 2.32 -16.10 28.94
N SER A 259 3.34 -15.99 28.14
CA SER A 259 4.66 -15.47 28.53
C SER A 259 4.86 -14.02 28.10
N HIS A 260 3.76 -13.33 27.65
CA HIS A 260 3.90 -11.98 27.12
C HIS A 260 2.72 -11.08 27.47
N GLU A 261 2.99 -9.78 27.44
CA GLU A 261 1.98 -8.73 27.55
C GLU A 261 1.64 -8.20 26.17
N ILE A 262 0.41 -7.76 26.00
CA ILE A 262 -0.15 -7.28 24.71
C ILE A 262 -0.65 -5.85 24.90
N SER A 263 -0.38 -5.02 23.92
CA SER A 263 -0.97 -3.68 23.82
C SER A 263 -1.81 -3.59 22.55
N UNK A 264 -3.06 -3.57 22.40
CA UNK A 264 -3.92 -3.56 21.42
C UNK A 264 -4.05 -2.24 20.94
N THR A 265 -4.28 -2.11 19.79
CA THR A 265 -4.47 -0.80 19.13
C THR A 265 -5.93 -0.44 18.81
N GLY A 266 -6.84 -1.41 18.73
CA GLY A 266 -8.23 -1.18 18.32
C GLY A 266 -8.42 -1.21 16.79
N ILE A 267 -7.38 -1.52 16.04
CA ILE A 267 -7.46 -1.59 14.58
C ILE A 267 -8.44 -2.69 14.11
N ASP A 268 -8.49 -3.81 14.83
CA ASP A 268 -9.38 -4.92 14.48
C ASP A 268 -10.85 -4.47 14.46
N GLN A 269 -11.26 -3.75 15.48
CA GLN A 269 -12.64 -3.24 15.57
C GLN A 269 -12.91 -2.16 14.51
N ALA A 270 -11.98 -1.20 14.38
CA ALA A 270 -12.14 -0.08 13.44
C ALA A 270 -12.15 -0.56 11.98
N SER A 271 -11.42 -1.62 11.67
CA SER A 271 -11.35 -2.19 10.33
C SER A 271 -12.47 -3.20 10.04
N ALA A 272 -13.38 -3.43 10.98
CA ALA A 272 -14.37 -4.50 10.91
C ALA A 272 -13.69 -5.86 10.69
N GLN A 273 -12.64 -6.11 11.48
CA GLN A 273 -11.85 -7.34 11.49
C GLN A 273 -11.12 -7.64 10.17
N ARG A 274 -10.80 -6.61 9.37
CA ARG A 274 -9.99 -6.80 8.17
C ARG A 274 -8.51 -6.97 8.47
N GLY A 275 -8.08 -6.52 9.66
CA GLY A 275 -6.74 -6.73 10.14
C GLY A 275 -6.62 -6.38 11.61
N ASN A 276 -5.55 -6.81 12.25
CA ASN A 276 -5.27 -6.48 13.64
C ASN A 276 -3.82 -6.04 13.79
N VAL A 277 -3.61 -5.08 14.68
CA VAL A 277 -2.28 -4.57 15.01
C VAL A 277 -2.13 -4.62 16.53
N ARG A 278 -1.07 -5.27 17.00
CA ARG A 278 -0.77 -5.40 18.42
C ARG A 278 0.72 -5.13 18.63
N VAL A 279 1.06 -4.71 19.84
CA VAL A 279 2.45 -4.65 20.26
C VAL A 279 2.63 -5.68 21.38
N LEU A 280 3.67 -6.49 21.29
CA LEU A 280 3.93 -7.61 22.20
C LEU A 280 5.28 -7.41 22.89
N ARG A 281 5.37 -7.80 24.17
CA ARG A 281 6.65 -7.86 24.89
C ARG A 281 6.63 -9.01 25.89
N PRO A 282 7.79 -9.59 26.21
CA PRO A 282 7.83 -10.62 27.27
C PRO A 282 7.40 -10.04 28.60
N VAL A 283 6.78 -10.88 29.42
CA VAL A 283 6.47 -10.49 30.81
C VAL A 283 7.77 -10.27 31.56
N LYS A 284 7.88 -9.13 32.23
CA LYS A 284 9.05 -8.82 33.05
C LYS A 284 8.99 -9.65 34.35
N THR A 285 10.01 -10.45 34.57
CA THR A 285 10.15 -11.29 35.77
C THR A 285 11.54 -11.05 36.36
N ASP A 286 11.76 -11.53 37.58
CA ASP A 286 13.10 -11.51 38.22
C ASP A 286 14.02 -12.56 37.59
N GLN A 287 13.52 -13.34 36.66
CA GLN A 287 14.27 -14.35 35.93
C GLN A 287 14.26 -14.03 34.43
N UNK A 288 14.75 -14.77 33.48
CA UNK A 288 14.78 -14.54 32.20
C UNK A 288 13.46 -14.59 31.66
N PRO A 289 13.53 -13.81 30.81
CA PRO A 289 12.21 -13.81 30.14
C PRO A 289 11.80 -15.17 29.54
N UNK A 290 10.77 -15.53 29.61
CA UNK A 290 10.25 -16.57 29.04
C UNK A 290 10.22 -16.39 27.64
N PRO A 291 10.16 -17.46 26.98
CA PRO A 291 9.99 -17.33 25.56
C PRO A 291 8.69 -16.63 25.19
N LEU A 292 8.76 -15.64 24.29
CA LEU A 292 7.55 -15.01 23.76
C LEU A 292 7.02 -15.90 22.64
N VAL A 293 5.86 -16.49 22.86
CA VAL A 293 5.15 -17.34 21.89
C VAL A 293 3.94 -16.53 21.42
N PRO A 294 4.01 -15.85 20.27
CA PRO A 294 2.87 -15.08 19.80
C PRO A 294 1.78 -16.02 19.28
N PHE A 295 0.56 -15.78 19.70
CA PHE A 295 -0.60 -16.46 19.16
C PHE A 295 -1.38 -15.45 18.32
N PRO A 296 -1.27 -15.51 16.99
CA PRO A 296 -2.14 -14.69 16.15
C PRO A 296 -3.59 -15.04 16.50
N GLU A 297 -4.30 -14.08 17.07
CA GLU A 297 -5.69 -14.33 17.46
C GLU A 297 -6.51 -14.77 16.26
N LYS A 298 -7.18 -15.89 16.45
CA LYS A 298 -8.18 -16.48 15.55
C LYS A 298 -7.68 -17.10 14.24
N ASP A 299 -8.37 -18.11 13.94
CA ASP A 299 -8.25 -19.06 12.84
C ASP A 299 -7.99 -18.38 11.49
N ASN A 300 -7.03 -18.90 10.78
CA ASN A 300 -6.78 -18.57 9.38
C ASN A 300 -6.32 -17.14 9.10
N ASN A 301 -5.15 -16.75 9.61
CA ASN A 301 -4.48 -15.56 9.11
C ASN A 301 -3.70 -15.92 7.84
N ASN A 302 -3.99 -15.23 6.74
CA ASN A 302 -3.22 -15.38 5.51
C ASN A 302 -1.89 -14.64 5.56
N PHE A 303 -1.77 -13.68 6.47
CA PHE A 303 -0.59 -12.84 6.57
C PHE A 303 -0.33 -12.50 8.03
N VAL A 304 0.90 -12.71 8.48
CA VAL A 304 1.39 -12.24 9.78
C VAL A 304 2.74 -11.58 9.56
N LEU A 305 2.89 -10.38 10.10
CA LEU A 305 4.17 -9.68 10.17
C LEU A 305 4.55 -9.50 11.64
N TRP A 306 5.75 -9.89 12.00
CA TRP A 306 6.39 -9.45 13.24
C TRP A 306 7.59 -8.57 12.87
N PHE A 307 7.58 -7.35 13.40
CA PHE A 307 8.68 -6.40 13.20
C PHE A 307 9.30 -6.12 14.57
N VAL A 308 10.61 -6.27 14.69
CA VAL A 308 11.31 -6.05 15.96
C VAL A 308 11.46 -4.54 16.18
N LEU A 309 10.66 -4.01 17.12
CA LEU A 309 10.68 -2.59 17.46
C LEU A 309 11.89 -2.22 18.32
N ALA A 310 12.33 -3.12 19.18
CA ALA A 310 13.46 -2.90 20.08
C ALA A 310 14.04 -4.25 20.53
N GLY A 311 15.31 -4.24 20.85
CA GLY A 311 15.98 -5.38 21.46
C GLY A 311 16.38 -6.49 20.48
N THR A 312 16.67 -7.65 21.04
CA THR A 312 17.08 -8.83 20.26
C THR A 312 16.43 -10.09 20.83
N ALA A 313 16.32 -11.13 19.99
CA ALA A 313 15.86 -12.45 20.40
C ALA A 313 16.36 -13.49 19.41
N PHE A 314 16.09 -14.76 19.72
CA PHE A 314 16.31 -15.86 18.78
C PHE A 314 14.96 -16.40 18.33
N PHE A 315 14.70 -16.28 17.05
CA PHE A 315 13.47 -16.78 16.42
C PHE A 315 13.58 -18.28 16.17
N GLU A 316 12.61 -19.02 16.66
CA GLU A 316 12.47 -20.46 16.45
C GLU A 316 11.22 -20.69 15.58
N ARG A 317 11.43 -21.24 14.39
CA ARG A 317 10.35 -21.44 13.41
C ARG A 317 9.40 -22.58 13.82
N SER A 318 9.94 -23.63 14.42
CA SER A 318 9.20 -24.77 14.93
C SER A 318 10.01 -25.41 16.05
N SER A 319 9.34 -26.09 16.96
CA SER A 319 10.01 -26.68 18.13
C SER A 319 11.22 -27.54 17.71
N GLY A 320 12.38 -27.19 18.21
CA GLY A 320 13.62 -27.85 17.89
C GLY A 320 14.31 -27.42 16.59
N ALA A 321 13.75 -26.44 15.89
CA ALA A 321 14.40 -25.90 14.70
C ALA A 321 15.62 -25.06 15.07
N ALA A 322 16.50 -24.82 14.10
CA ALA A 322 17.66 -23.95 14.30
C ALA A 322 17.20 -22.54 14.66
N LEU A 323 17.83 -21.96 15.67
CA LEU A 323 17.55 -20.61 16.13
C LEU A 323 18.20 -19.59 15.20
N GLN A 324 17.45 -18.56 14.83
CA GLN A 324 17.97 -17.45 14.04
C GLN A 324 17.89 -16.15 14.86
N ARG A 325 19.01 -15.48 15.01
CA ARG A 325 19.05 -14.21 15.76
C ARG A 325 18.28 -13.16 14.97
N VAL A 326 17.42 -12.43 15.67
CA VAL A 326 16.72 -11.25 15.12
C VAL A 326 16.98 -10.06 16.04
N SER A 327 17.00 -8.88 15.45
CA SER A 327 17.35 -7.65 16.15
C SER A 327 16.47 -6.50 15.64
N GLU A 328 16.59 -5.37 16.30
CA GLU A 328 15.83 -4.16 15.97
C GLU A 328 15.79 -3.91 14.47
N SER A 329 14.62 -3.62 13.94
CA SER A 329 14.28 -3.40 12.53
C SER A 329 14.23 -4.65 11.66
N ASP A 330 14.53 -5.83 12.18
CA ASP A 330 14.28 -7.08 11.43
C ASP A 330 12.78 -7.39 11.37
N ALA A 331 12.36 -8.03 10.28
CA ALA A 331 10.97 -8.40 10.08
C ALA A 331 10.85 -9.89 9.78
N ILE A 332 9.84 -10.53 10.34
CA ILE A 332 9.50 -11.92 10.08
C ILE A 332 8.10 -11.94 9.47
N THR A 333 7.92 -12.61 8.33
CA THR A 333 6.62 -12.73 7.70
C THR A 333 6.22 -14.20 7.57
N LEU A 334 4.94 -14.45 7.86
CA LEU A 334 4.27 -15.72 7.58
C LEU A 334 3.16 -15.42 6.59
N ILE A 335 3.19 -16.07 5.42
CA ILE A 335 2.18 -15.87 4.39
C ILE A 335 1.60 -17.23 4.03
N ASN A 336 0.28 -17.36 4.13
CA ASN A 336 -0.47 -18.59 3.81
C ASN A 336 0.02 -19.82 4.59
N VAL A 337 0.55 -19.61 5.80
CA VAL A 337 0.98 -20.73 6.66
C VAL A 337 -0.25 -21.22 7.45
N PRO A 338 -0.63 -22.49 7.31
CA PRO A 338 -1.76 -23.00 8.10
C PRO A 338 -1.52 -22.85 9.60
N GLN A 339 -2.54 -22.47 10.33
CA GLN A 339 -2.39 -22.16 11.77
C GLN A 339 -1.87 -23.36 12.56
N GLU A 340 -2.28 -24.57 12.20
CA GLU A 340 -1.80 -25.80 12.81
C GLU A 340 -0.30 -26.04 12.59
N ASP A 341 0.27 -25.40 11.59
CA ASP A 341 1.70 -25.50 11.29
C ASP A 341 2.54 -24.38 11.93
N ILE A 342 1.86 -23.40 12.56
CA ILE A 342 2.55 -22.28 13.20
C ILE A 342 2.94 -22.71 14.63
N SER A 343 4.25 -22.91 14.83
CA SER A 343 4.82 -23.21 16.14
C SER A 343 6.08 -22.39 16.31
N VAL A 344 5.89 -21.10 16.49
CA VAL A 344 6.99 -20.13 16.55
C VAL A 344 7.23 -19.64 17.97
N ALA A 345 8.47 -19.29 18.28
CA ALA A 345 8.82 -18.70 19.56
C ALA A 345 10.00 -17.71 19.36
N PHE A 346 10.01 -16.69 20.20
CA PHE A 346 11.16 -15.81 20.36
C PHE A 346 11.80 -16.12 21.71
N ARG A 347 13.01 -16.66 21.66
CA ARG A 347 13.72 -17.16 22.85
C ARG A 347 14.87 -16.24 23.21
N ASP A 348 15.28 -16.30 24.47
CA ASP A 348 16.47 -15.61 25.00
C ASP A 348 16.47 -14.13 24.57
N SER A 349 15.32 -13.50 24.72
CA SER A 349 15.15 -12.10 24.35
C SER A 349 15.85 -11.17 25.35
N SER A 350 16.31 -10.02 24.83
CA SER A 350 16.82 -8.95 25.70
C SER A 350 15.68 -8.34 26.50
N GLU A 351 16.03 -7.63 27.57
CA GLU A 351 15.05 -7.03 28.48
C GLU A 351 14.16 -5.98 27.80
N ASP A 352 14.66 -5.37 26.76
CA ASP A 352 13.97 -4.33 26.00
C ASP A 352 13.26 -4.86 24.74
N PHE A 353 13.17 -6.18 24.58
CA PHE A 353 12.59 -6.78 23.37
C PHE A 353 11.12 -6.45 23.24
N VAL A 354 10.75 -5.90 22.06
CA VAL A 354 9.35 -5.53 21.74
C VAL A 354 9.09 -5.85 20.28
N LEU A 355 7.93 -6.46 20.01
CA LEU A 355 7.48 -6.81 18.67
C LEU A 355 6.23 -6.02 18.29
N LEU A 356 6.22 -5.51 17.07
CA LEU A 356 4.97 -5.13 16.40
C LEU A 356 4.43 -6.36 15.69
N GLU A 357 3.15 -6.67 15.88
CA GLU A 357 2.48 -7.76 15.18
C GLU A 357 1.33 -7.20 14.35
N ILE A 358 1.31 -7.53 13.06
CA ILE A 358 0.20 -7.17 12.16
C ILE A 358 -0.30 -8.44 11.50
N CYS A 359 -1.61 -8.71 11.65
CA CYS A 359 -2.25 -9.92 11.12
C CYS A 359 -3.38 -9.54 10.17
N LEU A 360 -3.46 -10.21 9.03
CA LEU A 360 -4.59 -10.10 8.11
C LEU A 360 -5.25 -11.48 8.00
N PRO A 361 -6.53 -11.60 8.38
CA PRO A 361 -7.22 -12.88 8.35
C PRO A 361 -7.54 -13.33 6.93
N HIS A 362 -7.74 -14.62 6.78
CA HIS A 362 -8.25 -15.17 5.52
C HIS A 362 -9.68 -14.66 5.31
N ARG A 363 -9.90 -13.97 4.21
CA ARG A 363 -11.25 -13.62 3.78
C ARG A 363 -11.52 -14.33 2.45
N PRO A 364 -12.57 -15.15 2.38
CA PRO A 364 -13.02 -15.63 1.08
C PRO A 364 -13.32 -14.43 0.20
N SER A 365 -12.95 -14.51 -1.06
CA SER A 365 -13.25 -13.44 -2.01
C SER A 365 -14.76 -13.14 -1.96
N GLU A 366 -15.11 -11.91 -1.62
CA GLU A 366 -16.49 -11.46 -1.75
C GLU A 366 -16.83 -11.53 -3.24
N SER A 367 -17.73 -12.48 -3.59
CA SER A 367 -18.12 -12.77 -4.97
C SER A 367 -18.99 -11.66 -5.57
#